data_9df1ae55d653cb7975bab88a29630ec6
#
_entry.id   9df1ae55d653cb7975bab88a29630ec6
#
_cell.length_a   1.000
_cell.length_b   1.000
_cell.length_c   1.000
_cell.angle_alpha   90.00
_cell.angle_beta   90.00
_cell.angle_gamma   90.00
#
_symmetry.space_group_name_H-M   'P 1'
#
loop_
_entity.id
_entity.type
_entity.pdbx_description
1 polymer ?
#
loop_
_entity_poly.entity_id
_entity_poly.type
_entity_poly.pdbx_seq_one_letter_code
_entity_poly.pdbx_strand_id
1 'polypeptide(L)'
;MAGTATTIEEQIVLLKNRGMEIEDEKKAAECLLDIGYFRLGFYWFPFEKSYPRKVKRDHNFKDNTKFDYAIKLYYFDFDLRNIFLKYISRIEINFRTTIVYYVSNTYKNNPYWYVDESVIKKEAILSPEYQKALIDMAKESLIKTDKSEHKGRSNPPAWKALEFM
;
A
#
# COMPACT_ATOMS: atom_id res chain seq x y z
N MET A 1 10.39 27.97 -8.15
CA MET A 1 9.10 28.70 -7.99
C MET A 1 8.02 27.66 -7.79
N ALA A 2 7.18 27.82 -6.78
CA ALA A 2 5.97 27.00 -6.64
C ALA A 2 5.04 27.34 -7.82
N GLY A 3 4.55 26.32 -8.52
CA GLY A 3 3.61 26.54 -9.62
C GLY A 3 2.28 27.09 -9.13
N THR A 4 1.65 27.94 -9.91
CA THR A 4 0.30 28.46 -9.65
C THR A 4 -0.71 27.32 -9.84
N ALA A 5 -1.75 27.25 -8.99
CA ALA A 5 -2.85 26.31 -9.17
C ALA A 5 -3.55 26.59 -10.51
N THR A 6 -3.93 25.51 -11.19
CA THR A 6 -4.63 25.57 -12.48
C THR A 6 -6.06 25.07 -12.33
N THR A 7 -7.00 25.68 -13.08
CA THR A 7 -8.38 25.19 -13.14
C THR A 7 -8.47 23.92 -13.98
N ILE A 8 -9.60 23.21 -13.92
CA ILE A 8 -9.82 22.00 -14.73
C ILE A 8 -9.80 22.32 -16.23
N GLU A 9 -10.37 23.45 -16.62
CA GLU A 9 -10.39 23.91 -18.02
C GLU A 9 -8.96 24.18 -18.51
N GLU A 10 -8.13 24.84 -17.70
CA GLU A 10 -6.72 25.08 -18.02
C GLU A 10 -5.92 23.77 -18.14
N GLN A 11 -6.23 22.78 -17.28
CA GLN A 11 -5.60 21.46 -17.36
C GLN A 11 -5.99 20.72 -18.65
N ILE A 12 -7.26 20.78 -19.08
CA ILE A 12 -7.72 20.20 -20.34
C ILE A 12 -7.03 20.86 -21.53
N VAL A 13 -6.96 22.19 -21.56
CA VAL A 13 -6.26 22.93 -22.60
C VAL A 13 -4.78 22.56 -22.64
N LEU A 14 -4.13 22.43 -21.47
CA LEU A 14 -2.74 22.03 -21.36
C LEU A 14 -2.50 20.63 -21.93
N LEU A 15 -3.36 19.66 -21.64
CA LEU A 15 -3.24 18.29 -22.14
C LEU A 15 -3.40 18.24 -23.67
N LYS A 16 -4.36 18.99 -24.23
CA LYS A 16 -4.55 19.12 -25.68
C LYS A 16 -3.34 19.75 -26.37
N ASN A 17 -2.80 20.82 -25.81
CA ASN A 17 -1.61 21.50 -26.34
C ASN A 17 -0.37 20.58 -26.34
N ARG A 18 -0.33 19.58 -25.48
CA ARG A 18 0.72 18.55 -25.43
C ARG A 18 0.46 17.36 -26.36
N GLY A 19 -0.61 17.40 -27.14
CA GLY A 19 -0.94 16.38 -28.14
C GLY A 19 -1.84 15.25 -27.64
N MET A 20 -2.55 15.43 -26.51
CA MET A 20 -3.53 14.45 -26.04
C MET A 20 -4.88 14.67 -26.70
N GLU A 21 -5.46 13.63 -27.27
CA GLU A 21 -6.82 13.65 -27.82
C GLU A 21 -7.84 13.50 -26.68
N ILE A 22 -8.77 14.48 -26.59
CA ILE A 22 -9.86 14.48 -25.60
C ILE A 22 -11.17 14.62 -26.39
N GLU A 23 -11.89 13.51 -26.53
CA GLU A 23 -13.14 13.45 -27.32
C GLU A 23 -14.32 14.06 -26.54
N ASP A 24 -14.37 13.82 -25.22
CA ASP A 24 -15.42 14.32 -24.32
C ASP A 24 -14.78 15.12 -23.18
N GLU A 25 -14.79 16.44 -23.33
CA GLU A 25 -14.22 17.36 -22.33
C GLU A 25 -15.01 17.36 -21.01
N LYS A 26 -16.32 17.14 -21.03
CA LYS A 26 -17.13 17.09 -19.82
C LYS A 26 -16.76 15.89 -18.98
N LYS A 27 -16.65 14.71 -19.60
CA LYS A 27 -16.18 13.49 -18.94
C LYS A 27 -14.74 13.63 -18.45
N ALA A 28 -13.87 14.27 -19.23
CA ALA A 28 -12.50 14.53 -18.82
C ALA A 28 -12.43 15.45 -17.60
N ALA A 29 -13.27 16.47 -17.52
CA ALA A 29 -13.36 17.35 -16.37
C ALA A 29 -13.82 16.59 -15.11
N GLU A 30 -14.83 15.75 -15.22
CA GLU A 30 -15.30 14.88 -14.14
C GLU A 30 -14.18 13.97 -13.63
N CYS A 31 -13.44 13.30 -14.52
CA CYS A 31 -12.30 12.46 -14.14
C CYS A 31 -11.16 13.25 -13.50
N LEU A 32 -10.85 14.45 -13.98
CA LEU A 32 -9.82 15.31 -13.40
C LEU A 32 -10.21 15.81 -12.00
N LEU A 33 -11.50 16.08 -11.76
CA LEU A 33 -12.02 16.44 -10.44
C LEU A 33 -11.99 15.27 -9.45
N ASP A 34 -12.36 14.07 -9.90
CA ASP A 34 -12.44 12.87 -9.06
C ASP A 34 -11.06 12.28 -8.75
N ILE A 35 -10.25 12.07 -9.78
CA ILE A 35 -8.96 11.36 -9.65
C ILE A 35 -7.80 12.33 -9.39
N GLY A 36 -7.84 13.50 -10.02
CA GLY A 36 -6.83 14.54 -9.95
C GLY A 36 -5.75 14.44 -11.02
N TYR A 37 -5.38 15.63 -11.57
CA TYR A 37 -4.38 15.78 -12.61
C TYR A 37 -3.04 15.10 -12.29
N PHE A 38 -2.53 15.32 -11.09
CA PHE A 38 -1.23 14.79 -10.69
C PHE A 38 -1.23 13.25 -10.61
N ARG A 39 -2.32 12.66 -10.10
CA ARG A 39 -2.48 11.21 -10.02
C ARG A 39 -2.60 10.58 -11.41
N LEU A 40 -3.40 11.16 -12.28
CA LEU A 40 -3.51 10.71 -13.67
C LEU A 40 -2.17 10.83 -14.41
N GLY A 41 -1.30 11.76 -14.00
CA GLY A 41 0.05 11.93 -14.50
C GLY A 41 0.90 10.65 -14.49
N PHE A 42 0.68 9.75 -13.55
CA PHE A 42 1.37 8.45 -13.50
C PHE A 42 0.85 7.50 -14.60
N TYR A 43 -0.42 7.60 -14.96
CA TYR A 43 -1.08 6.71 -15.92
C TYR A 43 -0.94 7.16 -17.37
N TRP A 44 -0.80 8.46 -17.65
CA TRP A 44 -0.48 8.91 -19.00
C TRP A 44 1.02 9.00 -19.29
N PHE A 45 1.90 8.90 -18.27
CA PHE A 45 3.35 8.92 -18.46
C PHE A 45 3.85 7.91 -19.51
N PRO A 46 3.37 6.65 -19.58
CA PRO A 46 3.78 5.70 -20.62
C PRO A 46 3.50 6.15 -22.06
N PHE A 47 2.58 7.11 -22.25
CA PHE A 47 2.19 7.66 -23.54
C PHE A 47 2.95 8.93 -23.90
N GLU A 48 3.82 9.45 -23.03
CA GLU A 48 4.70 10.59 -23.36
C GLU A 48 5.81 10.17 -24.35
N LYS A 49 6.22 11.08 -25.23
CA LYS A 49 7.37 10.86 -26.16
C LYS A 49 8.67 10.63 -25.42
N SER A 50 8.82 11.25 -24.24
CA SER A 50 9.99 11.10 -23.37
C SER A 50 10.07 9.78 -22.59
N TYR A 51 8.99 8.99 -22.56
CA TYR A 51 9.00 7.70 -21.85
C TYR A 51 10.12 6.78 -22.35
N PRO A 52 10.90 6.11 -21.46
CA PRO A 52 10.75 5.98 -20.00
C PRO A 52 11.54 7.01 -19.16
N ARG A 53 12.03 8.09 -19.74
CA ARG A 53 12.85 9.10 -19.04
C ARG A 53 12.03 9.79 -17.95
N LYS A 54 12.50 9.71 -16.70
CA LYS A 54 11.87 10.36 -15.54
C LYS A 54 12.35 11.80 -15.30
N VAL A 55 13.52 12.14 -15.82
CA VAL A 55 14.15 13.46 -15.66
C VAL A 55 14.15 14.19 -17.00
N LYS A 56 13.91 15.49 -16.97
CA LYS A 56 13.76 16.35 -18.17
C LYS A 56 12.70 15.83 -19.15
N ARG A 57 11.53 15.49 -18.60
CA ARG A 57 10.35 15.11 -19.41
C ARG A 57 9.90 16.32 -20.22
N ASP A 58 9.54 16.07 -21.47
CA ASP A 58 8.96 17.10 -22.35
C ASP A 58 7.45 17.26 -22.21
N HIS A 59 6.82 16.24 -21.58
CA HIS A 59 5.38 16.14 -21.34
C HIS A 59 4.53 16.15 -22.63
N ASN A 60 5.14 15.98 -23.80
CA ASN A 60 4.41 15.84 -25.05
C ASN A 60 4.01 14.39 -25.26
N PHE A 61 2.79 14.18 -25.73
CA PHE A 61 2.24 12.84 -25.97
C PHE A 61 2.61 12.31 -27.35
N LYS A 62 2.66 10.99 -27.44
CA LYS A 62 2.76 10.28 -28.73
C LYS A 62 1.51 10.52 -29.55
N ASP A 63 1.63 10.41 -30.88
CA ASP A 63 0.51 10.61 -31.79
C ASP A 63 -0.62 9.61 -31.47
N ASN A 64 -1.86 10.04 -31.62
CA ASN A 64 -3.09 9.29 -31.30
C ASN A 64 -3.23 8.89 -29.82
N THR A 65 -2.57 9.60 -28.90
CA THR A 65 -2.74 9.36 -27.46
C THR A 65 -4.08 9.93 -26.99
N LYS A 66 -4.98 9.07 -26.55
CA LYS A 66 -6.29 9.46 -26.01
C LYS A 66 -6.28 9.56 -24.49
N PHE A 67 -6.98 10.54 -23.94
CA PHE A 67 -7.20 10.70 -22.50
C PHE A 67 -7.80 9.41 -21.87
N ASP A 68 -8.69 8.78 -22.60
CA ASP A 68 -9.38 7.55 -22.20
C ASP A 68 -8.41 6.38 -21.92
N TYR A 69 -7.22 6.37 -22.54
CA TYR A 69 -6.20 5.33 -22.27
C TYR A 69 -5.66 5.43 -20.84
N ALA A 70 -5.40 6.65 -20.36
CA ALA A 70 -4.96 6.86 -18.98
C ALA A 70 -6.05 6.49 -17.98
N ILE A 71 -7.32 6.81 -18.28
CA ILE A 71 -8.47 6.47 -17.45
C ILE A 71 -8.65 4.94 -17.36
N LYS A 72 -8.59 4.25 -18.49
CA LYS A 72 -8.67 2.77 -18.52
C LYS A 72 -7.54 2.13 -17.74
N LEU A 73 -6.32 2.66 -17.86
CA LEU A 73 -5.16 2.15 -17.12
C LEU A 73 -5.30 2.41 -15.60
N TYR A 74 -5.85 3.56 -15.20
CA TYR A 74 -6.14 3.87 -13.81
C TYR A 74 -7.14 2.88 -13.20
N TYR A 75 -8.27 2.62 -13.87
CA TYR A 75 -9.27 1.68 -13.37
C TYR A 75 -8.77 0.24 -13.40
N PHE A 76 -8.01 -0.16 -14.42
CA PHE A 76 -7.35 -1.47 -14.43
C PHE A 76 -6.43 -1.65 -13.21
N ASP A 77 -5.57 -0.68 -12.90
CA ASP A 77 -4.70 -0.72 -11.74
C ASP A 77 -5.50 -0.71 -10.42
N PHE A 78 -6.59 0.05 -10.35
CA PHE A 78 -7.49 0.08 -9.21
C PHE A 78 -8.13 -1.30 -8.94
N ASP A 79 -8.68 -1.93 -9.97
CA ASP A 79 -9.31 -3.25 -9.88
C ASP A 79 -8.27 -4.33 -9.52
N LEU A 80 -7.11 -4.28 -10.15
CA LEU A 80 -6.01 -5.21 -9.88
C LEU A 80 -5.54 -5.12 -8.41
N ARG A 81 -5.39 -3.91 -7.88
CA ARG A 81 -5.06 -3.71 -6.45
C ARG A 81 -6.12 -4.27 -5.52
N ASN A 82 -7.39 -4.09 -5.82
CA ASN A 82 -8.49 -4.63 -5.02
C ASN A 82 -8.47 -6.17 -5.02
N ILE A 83 -8.22 -6.79 -6.17
CA ILE A 83 -8.06 -8.24 -6.28
C ILE A 83 -6.87 -8.70 -5.42
N PHE A 84 -5.70 -8.07 -5.58
CA PHE A 84 -4.52 -8.43 -4.81
C PHE A 84 -4.72 -8.26 -3.31
N LEU A 85 -5.28 -7.12 -2.85
CA LEU A 85 -5.54 -6.88 -1.44
C LEU A 85 -6.42 -7.98 -0.84
N LYS A 86 -7.48 -8.38 -1.55
CA LYS A 86 -8.37 -9.47 -1.12
C LYS A 86 -7.62 -10.78 -0.90
N TYR A 87 -6.77 -11.19 -1.84
CA TYR A 87 -6.06 -12.47 -1.77
C TYR A 87 -4.85 -12.42 -0.84
N ILE A 88 -4.09 -11.32 -0.84
CA ILE A 88 -2.95 -11.13 0.05
C ILE A 88 -3.41 -11.15 1.50
N SER A 89 -4.48 -10.45 1.86
CA SER A 89 -5.04 -10.49 3.22
C SER A 89 -5.44 -11.92 3.63
N ARG A 90 -6.00 -12.69 2.70
CA ARG A 90 -6.35 -14.09 2.99
C ARG A 90 -5.13 -14.97 3.19
N ILE A 91 -4.08 -14.78 2.37
CA ILE A 91 -2.81 -15.50 2.49
C ILE A 91 -2.13 -15.13 3.81
N GLU A 92 -2.10 -13.85 4.16
CA GLU A 92 -1.50 -13.36 5.40
C GLU A 92 -2.14 -14.01 6.63
N ILE A 93 -3.48 -13.99 6.72
CA ILE A 93 -4.22 -14.61 7.83
C ILE A 93 -3.90 -16.12 7.92
N ASN A 94 -3.93 -16.83 6.80
CA ASN A 94 -3.63 -18.26 6.76
C ASN A 94 -2.18 -18.54 7.18
N PHE A 95 -1.24 -17.77 6.68
CA PHE A 95 0.19 -17.91 6.99
C PHE A 95 0.45 -17.67 8.49
N ARG A 96 -0.10 -16.59 9.05
CA ARG A 96 -0.02 -16.25 10.47
C ARG A 96 -0.60 -17.36 11.34
N THR A 97 -1.81 -17.82 11.04
CA THR A 97 -2.47 -18.93 11.76
C THR A 97 -1.65 -20.21 11.71
N THR A 98 -1.10 -20.54 10.53
CA THR A 98 -0.28 -21.73 10.31
C THR A 98 1.01 -21.68 11.14
N ILE A 99 1.71 -20.55 11.13
CA ILE A 99 2.91 -20.37 11.96
C ILE A 99 2.57 -20.55 13.44
N VAL A 100 1.55 -19.84 13.92
CA VAL A 100 1.14 -19.93 15.32
C VAL A 100 0.82 -21.37 15.69
N TYR A 101 0.04 -22.06 14.88
CA TYR A 101 -0.36 -23.45 15.14
C TYR A 101 0.86 -24.38 15.22
N TYR A 102 1.70 -24.42 14.22
CA TYR A 102 2.81 -25.36 14.16
C TYR A 102 3.90 -25.05 15.18
N VAL A 103 4.30 -23.81 15.32
CA VAL A 103 5.36 -23.43 16.27
C VAL A 103 4.89 -23.59 17.71
N SER A 104 3.67 -23.17 18.05
CA SER A 104 3.15 -23.38 19.42
C SER A 104 2.96 -24.85 19.76
N ASN A 105 2.64 -25.71 18.81
CA ASN A 105 2.56 -27.16 19.03
C ASN A 105 3.92 -27.81 19.14
N THR A 106 4.95 -27.28 18.49
CA THR A 106 6.33 -27.76 18.64
C THR A 106 6.91 -27.33 19.99
N TYR A 107 6.64 -26.10 20.42
CA TYR A 107 7.15 -25.53 21.67
C TYR A 107 6.03 -25.34 22.71
N LYS A 108 5.29 -26.45 23.01
CA LYS A 108 4.08 -26.42 23.86
C LYS A 108 4.27 -25.76 25.24
N ASN A 109 5.46 -25.86 25.80
CA ASN A 109 5.78 -25.31 27.13
C ASN A 109 6.30 -23.86 27.07
N ASN A 110 6.43 -23.28 25.88
CA ASN A 110 6.90 -21.92 25.69
C ASN A 110 5.85 -21.07 24.91
N PRO A 111 4.87 -20.49 25.60
CA PRO A 111 3.87 -19.65 24.96
C PRO A 111 4.42 -18.32 24.43
N TYR A 112 5.67 -17.97 24.76
CA TYR A 112 6.36 -16.73 24.37
C TYR A 112 7.46 -16.97 23.34
N TRP A 113 7.39 -18.06 22.58
CA TRP A 113 8.42 -18.47 21.63
C TRP A 113 8.81 -17.36 20.62
N TYR A 114 7.91 -16.42 20.35
CA TYR A 114 8.14 -15.31 19.41
C TYR A 114 9.15 -14.26 19.92
N VAL A 115 9.52 -14.28 21.20
CA VAL A 115 10.58 -13.45 21.79
C VAL A 115 11.74 -14.30 22.33
N ASP A 116 11.77 -15.58 22.05
CA ASP A 116 12.78 -16.52 22.54
C ASP A 116 13.89 -16.73 21.49
N GLU A 117 15.11 -16.33 21.82
CA GLU A 117 16.29 -16.46 20.97
C GLU A 117 16.64 -17.93 20.64
N SER A 118 16.12 -18.91 21.40
CA SER A 118 16.29 -20.32 21.08
C SER A 118 15.39 -20.82 19.95
N VAL A 119 14.32 -20.07 19.63
CA VAL A 119 13.33 -20.39 18.60
C VAL A 119 13.46 -19.47 17.40
N ILE A 120 13.65 -18.19 17.64
CA ILE A 120 13.79 -17.17 16.60
C ILE A 120 15.21 -16.61 16.62
N LYS A 121 15.81 -16.46 15.46
CA LYS A 121 17.15 -15.88 15.32
C LYS A 121 17.20 -14.51 16.01
N LYS A 122 18.22 -14.32 16.84
CA LYS A 122 18.44 -13.08 17.60
C LYS A 122 18.44 -11.84 16.72
N GLU A 123 19.07 -11.93 15.54
CA GLU A 123 19.13 -10.82 14.58
C GLU A 123 17.73 -10.43 14.10
N ALA A 124 16.80 -11.40 13.94
CA ALA A 124 15.42 -11.12 13.57
C ALA A 124 14.66 -10.44 14.71
N ILE A 125 14.82 -10.92 15.95
CA ILE A 125 14.18 -10.29 17.14
C ILE A 125 14.67 -8.84 17.31
N LEU A 126 15.96 -8.58 17.08
CA LEU A 126 16.56 -7.27 17.27
C LEU A 126 16.39 -6.35 16.04
N SER A 127 15.78 -6.81 14.96
CA SER A 127 15.55 -5.96 13.79
C SER A 127 14.61 -4.79 14.12
N PRO A 128 14.81 -3.61 13.53
CA PRO A 128 13.97 -2.44 13.78
C PRO A 128 12.48 -2.71 13.49
N GLU A 129 12.19 -3.48 12.45
CA GLU A 129 10.84 -3.84 12.04
C GLU A 129 10.16 -4.72 13.09
N TYR A 130 10.87 -5.72 13.60
CA TYR A 130 10.35 -6.63 14.63
C TYR A 130 10.12 -5.90 15.96
N GLN A 131 11.08 -5.08 16.38
CA GLN A 131 10.95 -4.26 17.58
C GLN A 131 9.78 -3.27 17.48
N LYS A 132 9.60 -2.67 16.33
CA LYS A 132 8.44 -1.80 16.08
C LYS A 132 7.13 -2.57 16.18
N ALA A 133 7.05 -3.75 15.58
CA ALA A 133 5.85 -4.60 15.66
C ALA A 133 5.52 -4.99 17.10
N LEU A 134 6.52 -5.33 17.93
CA LEU A 134 6.33 -5.60 19.36
C LEU A 134 5.80 -4.38 20.12
N ILE A 135 6.33 -3.20 19.83
CA ILE A 135 5.89 -1.94 20.46
C ILE A 135 4.45 -1.62 20.05
N ASP A 136 4.12 -1.76 18.78
CA ASP A 136 2.78 -1.46 18.27
C ASP A 136 1.75 -2.47 18.80
N MET A 137 2.06 -3.75 18.83
CA MET A 137 1.26 -4.79 19.49
C MET A 137 0.99 -4.44 20.96
N ALA A 138 2.00 -4.00 21.70
CA ALA A 138 1.85 -3.68 23.12
C ALA A 138 0.92 -2.47 23.38
N LYS A 139 0.65 -1.62 22.38
CA LYS A 139 -0.28 -0.50 22.47
C LYS A 139 -1.73 -0.90 22.28
N GLU A 140 -2.00 -2.06 21.70
CA GLU A 140 -3.35 -2.54 21.43
C GLU A 140 -4.17 -2.70 22.70
N SER A 141 -5.43 -2.29 22.66
CA SER A 141 -6.31 -2.31 23.83
C SER A 141 -6.54 -3.72 24.37
N LEU A 142 -6.72 -4.71 23.49
CA LEU A 142 -6.91 -6.11 23.86
C LEU A 142 -5.67 -6.70 24.57
N ILE A 143 -4.47 -6.28 24.16
CA ILE A 143 -3.22 -6.71 24.80
C ILE A 143 -3.06 -6.05 26.16
N LYS A 144 -3.43 -4.78 26.30
CA LYS A 144 -3.43 -4.08 27.60
C LYS A 144 -4.39 -4.71 28.59
N THR A 145 -5.59 -5.08 28.15
CA THR A 145 -6.60 -5.78 28.96
C THR A 145 -6.07 -7.14 29.41
N ASP A 146 -5.49 -7.94 28.50
CA ASP A 146 -4.90 -9.23 28.82
C ASP A 146 -3.80 -9.12 29.93
N LYS A 147 -2.95 -8.10 29.84
CA LYS A 147 -1.92 -7.84 30.87
C LYS A 147 -2.53 -7.47 32.22
N SER A 148 -3.63 -6.74 32.25
CA SER A 148 -4.32 -6.35 33.48
C SER A 148 -5.01 -7.55 34.17
N GLU A 149 -5.58 -8.46 33.39
CA GLU A 149 -6.26 -9.67 33.87
C GLU A 149 -5.26 -10.75 34.37
N HIS A 150 -4.08 -10.80 33.74
CA HIS A 150 -3.05 -11.80 34.04
C HIS A 150 -1.80 -11.13 34.65
N LYS A 151 -1.94 -10.62 35.87
CA LYS A 151 -0.85 -9.96 36.60
C LYS A 151 0.38 -10.88 36.70
N GLY A 152 1.54 -10.33 36.29
CA GLY A 152 2.83 -11.07 36.31
C GLY A 152 3.29 -11.56 34.94
N ARG A 153 2.51 -11.42 33.87
CA ARG A 153 2.95 -11.71 32.51
C ARG A 153 3.56 -10.46 31.87
N SER A 154 4.80 -10.57 31.43
CA SER A 154 5.47 -9.47 30.69
C SER A 154 4.94 -9.33 29.25
N ASN A 155 4.62 -10.45 28.63
CA ASN A 155 4.17 -10.56 27.24
C ASN A 155 2.88 -11.40 27.12
N PRO A 156 2.02 -11.14 26.11
CA PRO A 156 0.90 -12.03 25.80
C PRO A 156 1.41 -13.33 25.14
N PRO A 157 0.64 -14.43 25.19
CA PRO A 157 1.01 -15.65 24.50
C PRO A 157 1.00 -15.44 22.97
N ALA A 158 1.78 -16.28 22.25
CA ALA A 158 2.04 -16.12 20.82
C ALA A 158 0.77 -15.98 19.96
N TRP A 159 -0.29 -16.74 20.25
CA TRP A 159 -1.56 -16.67 19.51
C TRP A 159 -2.30 -15.34 19.65
N LYS A 160 -2.04 -14.59 20.73
CA LYS A 160 -2.54 -13.21 20.86
C LYS A 160 -1.57 -12.20 20.27
N ALA A 161 -0.27 -12.36 20.54
CA ALA A 161 0.75 -11.43 20.08
C ALA A 161 0.79 -11.31 18.55
N LEU A 162 0.82 -12.44 17.86
CA LEU A 162 0.96 -12.49 16.41
C LEU A 162 -0.29 -12.04 15.63
N GLU A 163 -1.43 -11.88 16.30
CA GLU A 163 -2.61 -11.26 15.69
C GLU A 163 -2.41 -9.76 15.44
N PHE A 164 -1.55 -9.11 16.25
CA PHE A 164 -1.30 -7.67 16.23
C PHE A 164 0.13 -7.31 15.78
N MET A 165 0.94 -8.27 15.40
CA MET A 165 2.26 -8.09 14.82
C MET A 165 2.22 -8.22 13.31
#